data_5de497640dc42cc087fa03a499b56bce
#
_entry.id   5de497640dc42cc087fa03a499b56bce
#
_cell.length_a   1.000
_cell.length_b   1.000
_cell.length_c   1.000
_cell.angle_alpha   90.00
_cell.angle_beta   90.00
_cell.angle_gamma   90.00
#
_symmetry.space_group_name_H-M   'P 1'
#
loop_
_entity.id
_entity.type
_entity.pdbx_description
1 polymer ?
#
loop_
_entity_poly.entity_id
_entity_poly.type
_entity_poly.pdbx_seq_one_letter_code
_entity_poly.pdbx_strand_id
1 'polypeptide(L)'
;CVVVIDGFTVTVAAALAFQITPEARDFCVFAHRSAEQAHRALLAFIGVDPLLDLGMRLGEGTGAALAIPLLRAAASMITDMATFESAGVSGKEER
;
A
#
# COMPACT_ATOMS: atom_id res chain seq x y z
N CYS A 1 1.52 -12.92 2.08
CA CYS A 1 1.74 -12.33 0.76
C CYS A 1 0.94 -11.05 0.63
N VAL A 2 1.57 -10.01 0.07
CA VAL A 2 0.92 -8.72 -0.12
C VAL A 2 0.83 -8.45 -1.62
N VAL A 3 -0.34 -7.99 -2.06
CA VAL A 3 -0.56 -7.66 -3.45
C VAL A 3 -0.48 -6.14 -3.59
N VAL A 4 0.41 -5.67 -4.44
CA VAL A 4 0.59 -4.24 -4.67
C VAL A 4 -0.22 -3.85 -5.90
N ILE A 5 -1.21 -3.00 -5.72
CA ILE A 5 -2.13 -2.58 -6.76
C ILE A 5 -1.59 -1.31 -7.39
N ASP A 6 -1.33 -1.34 -8.68
CA ASP A 6 -0.67 -0.22 -9.36
C ASP A 6 -1.61 0.90 -9.77
N GLY A 7 -2.28 0.78 -10.88
CA GLY A 7 -3.01 1.89 -11.48
C GLY A 7 -4.50 1.65 -11.58
N PHE A 8 -5.13 2.36 -12.54
CA PHE A 8 -6.57 2.38 -12.63
C PHE A 8 -7.16 1.00 -12.97
N THR A 9 -6.64 0.34 -13.98
CA THR A 9 -7.19 -0.92 -14.44
C THR A 9 -7.17 -1.98 -13.35
N VAL A 10 -6.03 -2.12 -12.66
CA VAL A 10 -5.94 -3.13 -11.60
C VAL A 10 -6.74 -2.70 -10.37
N THR A 11 -6.96 -1.40 -10.17
CA THR A 11 -7.82 -0.94 -9.09
C THR A 11 -9.27 -1.34 -9.35
N VAL A 12 -9.71 -1.30 -10.62
CA VAL A 12 -11.05 -1.79 -10.97
C VAL A 12 -11.16 -3.28 -10.64
N ALA A 13 -10.13 -4.05 -11.00
CA ALA A 13 -10.13 -5.47 -10.69
C ALA A 13 -10.16 -5.72 -9.18
N ALA A 14 -9.40 -4.93 -8.42
CA ALA A 14 -9.39 -5.06 -6.97
C ALA A 14 -10.76 -4.72 -6.38
N ALA A 15 -11.41 -3.69 -6.89
CA ALA A 15 -12.72 -3.31 -6.40
C ALA A 15 -13.72 -4.44 -6.59
N LEU A 16 -13.66 -5.11 -7.75
CA LEU A 16 -14.53 -6.26 -7.99
C LEU A 16 -14.20 -7.42 -7.07
N ALA A 17 -12.91 -7.66 -6.85
CA ALA A 17 -12.49 -8.73 -5.96
C ALA A 17 -13.00 -8.50 -4.53
N PHE A 18 -13.01 -7.26 -4.09
CA PHE A 18 -13.49 -6.93 -2.75
C PHE A 18 -15.00 -7.12 -2.63
N GLN A 19 -15.74 -7.02 -3.74
CA GLN A 19 -17.16 -7.32 -3.74
C GLN A 19 -17.40 -8.81 -3.53
N ILE A 20 -16.53 -9.64 -4.09
CA ILE A 20 -16.66 -11.10 -3.99
C ILE A 20 -16.12 -11.60 -2.67
N THR A 21 -14.95 -11.11 -2.26
CA THR A 21 -14.27 -11.54 -1.06
C THR A 21 -13.76 -10.33 -0.32
N PRO A 22 -14.55 -9.74 0.58
CA PRO A 22 -14.16 -8.50 1.26
C PRO A 22 -12.82 -8.60 1.99
N GLU A 23 -12.47 -9.79 2.49
CA GLU A 23 -11.22 -9.96 3.21
C GLU A 23 -9.99 -9.78 2.33
N ALA A 24 -10.14 -9.87 1.01
CA ALA A 24 -9.02 -9.66 0.11
C ALA A 24 -8.41 -8.27 0.29
N ARG A 25 -9.20 -7.33 0.77
CA ARG A 25 -8.73 -5.97 1.00
C ARG A 25 -7.56 -5.93 1.98
N ASP A 26 -7.51 -6.84 2.93
CA ASP A 26 -6.47 -6.86 3.94
C ASP A 26 -5.10 -7.25 3.38
N PHE A 27 -5.08 -7.80 2.17
CA PHE A 27 -3.82 -8.23 1.56
C PHE A 27 -3.36 -7.30 0.46
N CYS A 28 -4.05 -6.18 0.24
CA CYS A 28 -3.77 -5.29 -0.87
C CYS A 28 -3.23 -3.95 -0.38
N VAL A 29 -2.19 -3.47 -1.06
CA VAL A 29 -1.65 -2.13 -0.83
C VAL A 29 -1.74 -1.39 -2.15
N PHE A 30 -2.32 -0.20 -2.13
CA PHE A 30 -2.47 0.60 -3.33
C PHE A 30 -1.25 1.50 -3.48
N ALA A 31 -0.53 1.34 -4.58
CA ALA A 31 0.79 1.95 -4.75
C ALA A 31 0.73 3.46 -4.88
N HIS A 32 -0.15 3.96 -5.72
CA HIS A 32 -0.18 5.39 -5.96
C HIS A 32 -1.56 5.86 -6.40
N ARG A 33 -1.76 7.17 -6.32
CA ARG A 33 -2.95 7.82 -6.87
C ARG A 33 -2.50 8.44 -8.16
N SER A 34 -2.98 7.92 -9.29
CA SER A 34 -2.57 8.44 -10.58
C SER A 34 -3.20 9.80 -10.84
N ALA A 35 -2.73 10.46 -11.89
CA ALA A 35 -3.28 11.74 -12.27
C ALA A 35 -4.65 11.62 -12.92
N GLU A 36 -5.08 10.40 -13.27
CA GLU A 36 -6.37 10.21 -13.91
C GLU A 36 -7.50 10.40 -12.91
N GLN A 37 -8.47 11.21 -13.32
CA GLN A 37 -9.56 11.55 -12.42
C GLN A 37 -10.40 10.33 -12.04
N ALA A 38 -10.63 9.43 -12.99
CA ALA A 38 -11.41 8.23 -12.72
C ALA A 38 -10.73 7.35 -11.67
N HIS A 39 -9.41 7.25 -11.72
CA HIS A 39 -8.69 6.48 -10.73
C HIS A 39 -8.84 7.09 -9.34
N ARG A 40 -8.71 8.42 -9.27
CA ARG A 40 -8.87 9.14 -7.99
C ARG A 40 -10.25 8.94 -7.42
N ALA A 41 -11.27 9.02 -8.28
CA ALA A 41 -12.64 8.84 -7.84
C ALA A 41 -12.88 7.41 -7.34
N LEU A 42 -12.32 6.43 -8.04
CA LEU A 42 -12.49 5.03 -7.65
C LEU A 42 -11.81 4.73 -6.31
N LEU A 43 -10.59 5.26 -6.11
CA LEU A 43 -9.88 5.09 -4.84
C LEU A 43 -10.68 5.68 -3.69
N ALA A 44 -11.27 6.85 -3.91
CA ALA A 44 -12.09 7.48 -2.88
C ALA A 44 -13.34 6.64 -2.60
N PHE A 45 -13.94 6.09 -3.65
CA PHE A 45 -15.15 5.29 -3.51
C PHE A 45 -14.89 4.02 -2.69
N ILE A 46 -13.79 3.34 -2.94
CA ILE A 46 -13.49 2.13 -2.18
C ILE A 46 -12.81 2.44 -0.84
N GLY A 47 -12.48 3.71 -0.60
CA GLY A 47 -12.02 4.14 0.71
C GLY A 47 -10.60 3.72 1.04
N VAL A 48 -9.69 3.78 0.07
CA VAL A 48 -8.30 3.42 0.32
C VAL A 48 -7.39 4.63 0.13
N ASP A 49 -6.28 4.65 0.86
CA ASP A 49 -5.27 5.69 0.77
C ASP A 49 -4.01 5.10 0.14
N PRO A 50 -3.71 5.49 -1.10
CA PRO A 50 -2.48 4.99 -1.73
C PRO A 50 -1.23 5.51 -1.04
N LEU A 51 -0.13 4.80 -1.24
CA LEU A 51 1.14 5.18 -0.64
C LEU A 51 1.72 6.45 -1.26
N LEU A 52 1.57 6.62 -2.58
CA LEU A 52 2.19 7.70 -3.31
C LEU A 52 1.17 8.53 -4.06
N ASP A 53 1.45 9.79 -4.25
CA ASP A 53 0.63 10.69 -5.07
C ASP A 53 1.59 11.61 -5.80
N LEU A 54 2.16 11.10 -6.89
CA LEU A 54 3.22 11.79 -7.62
C LEU A 54 2.76 12.32 -8.98
N GLY A 55 1.46 12.28 -9.25
CA GLY A 55 0.92 12.77 -10.51
C GLY A 55 1.27 11.92 -11.70
N MET A 56 1.56 10.64 -11.50
CA MET A 56 1.95 9.76 -12.59
C MET A 56 0.76 9.23 -13.35
N ARG A 57 0.96 8.98 -14.64
CA ARG A 57 -0.08 8.39 -15.49
C ARG A 57 0.45 7.27 -16.37
N LEU A 58 1.69 6.85 -16.15
CA LEU A 58 2.31 5.90 -17.07
C LEU A 58 1.72 4.51 -17.06
N GLY A 59 1.38 4.00 -15.93
CA GLY A 59 0.92 2.62 -15.83
C GLY A 59 2.09 1.65 -15.91
N GLU A 60 1.82 0.45 -16.38
CA GLU A 60 2.84 -0.58 -16.59
C GLU A 60 3.64 -0.92 -15.34
N GLY A 61 3.00 -0.83 -14.19
CA GLY A 61 3.65 -1.24 -12.96
C GLY A 61 4.60 -0.21 -12.35
N THR A 62 4.67 1.00 -12.93
CA THR A 62 5.59 2.02 -12.43
C THR A 62 5.31 2.39 -10.98
N GLY A 63 4.02 2.59 -10.65
CA GLY A 63 3.66 2.93 -9.27
C GLY A 63 4.02 1.82 -8.31
N ALA A 64 3.72 0.58 -8.68
CA ALA A 64 4.05 -0.56 -7.84
C ALA A 64 5.56 -0.69 -7.66
N ALA A 65 6.32 -0.48 -8.73
CA ALA A 65 7.77 -0.56 -8.65
C ALA A 65 8.33 0.47 -7.67
N LEU A 66 7.74 1.65 -7.62
CA LEU A 66 8.18 2.68 -6.68
C LEU A 66 7.73 2.40 -5.26
N ALA A 67 6.62 1.71 -5.08
CA ALA A 67 6.08 1.41 -3.76
C ALA A 67 6.81 0.26 -3.06
N ILE A 68 7.33 -0.71 -3.82
CA ILE A 68 7.95 -1.88 -3.22
C ILE A 68 9.11 -1.55 -2.29
N PRO A 69 10.05 -0.65 -2.64
CA PRO A 69 11.10 -0.29 -1.70
C PRO A 69 10.56 0.31 -0.39
N LEU A 70 9.46 1.05 -0.46
CA LEU A 70 8.86 1.61 0.74
C LEU A 70 8.29 0.51 1.62
N LEU A 71 7.67 -0.50 1.02
CA LEU A 71 7.14 -1.62 1.78
C LEU A 71 8.25 -2.42 2.42
N ARG A 72 9.36 -2.60 1.71
CA ARG A 72 10.51 -3.29 2.27
C ARG A 72 11.09 -2.53 3.43
N ALA A 73 11.19 -1.21 3.30
CA ALA A 73 11.70 -0.38 4.38
C ALA A 73 10.79 -0.48 5.61
N ALA A 74 9.48 -0.45 5.39
CA ALA A 74 8.53 -0.56 6.49
C ALA A 74 8.65 -1.91 7.18
N ALA A 75 8.81 -2.99 6.42
CA ALA A 75 8.99 -4.32 6.99
C ALA A 75 10.26 -4.40 7.82
N SER A 76 11.35 -3.82 7.33
CA SER A 76 12.59 -3.77 8.08
C SER A 76 12.44 -3.01 9.38
N MET A 77 11.73 -1.90 9.36
CA MET A 77 11.51 -1.12 10.57
C MET A 77 10.74 -1.93 11.61
N ILE A 78 9.74 -2.66 11.19
CA ILE A 78 8.97 -3.49 12.09
C ILE A 78 9.85 -4.58 12.70
N THR A 79 10.67 -5.20 11.88
CA THR A 79 11.58 -6.24 12.34
C THR A 79 12.58 -5.69 13.34
N ASP A 80 13.14 -4.51 13.06
CA ASP A 80 14.10 -3.88 13.97
C ASP A 80 13.43 -3.51 15.30
N MET A 81 12.20 -3.03 15.25
CA MET A 81 11.51 -2.70 16.49
C MET A 81 11.24 -3.95 17.31
N ALA A 82 10.87 -5.04 16.67
CA ALA A 82 10.67 -6.29 17.40
C ALA A 82 11.97 -6.75 18.04
N THR A 83 13.09 -6.63 17.34
CA THR A 83 14.38 -6.99 17.87
C THR A 83 14.75 -6.11 19.07
N PHE A 84 14.43 -4.83 18.95
CA PHE A 84 14.69 -3.90 20.05
C PHE A 84 13.93 -4.35 21.27
N GLU A 85 12.67 -4.67 21.14
CA GLU A 85 11.87 -5.12 22.27
C GLU A 85 12.35 -6.44 22.83
N SER A 86 12.76 -7.34 21.96
CA SER A 86 13.27 -8.61 22.41
C SER A 86 14.54 -8.47 23.20
N ALA A 87 15.36 -7.47 22.88
CA ALA A 87 16.58 -7.22 23.61
C ALA A 87 16.33 -6.51 24.94
N GLY A 88 15.12 -6.13 25.24
CA GLY A 88 14.83 -5.47 26.48
C GLY A 88 15.23 -4.04 26.52
N VAL A 89 15.38 -3.40 25.38
CA VAL A 89 15.73 -2.00 25.36
C VAL A 89 14.54 -1.20 25.81
N SER A 90 14.74 -0.41 26.84
CA SER A 90 13.62 0.24 27.43
C SER A 90 13.55 1.71 27.12
N GLY A 91 14.22 2.14 26.11
CA GLY A 91 14.18 3.53 25.76
C GLY A 91 12.79 4.02 25.51
N LYS A 92 11.95 3.15 25.02
CA LYS A 92 10.66 3.59 24.75
C LYS A 92 9.85 3.71 25.97
N GLU A 93 10.18 2.96 27.01
CA GLU A 93 9.35 3.03 28.08
C GLU A 93 9.72 4.05 28.98
N GLU A 94 10.87 4.53 28.90
CA GLU A 94 11.16 5.45 29.73
C GLU A 94 10.62 6.63 29.39
N ARG A 95 10.12 6.62 28.53
CA ARG A 95 9.69 7.75 28.17
C ARG A 95 8.58 8.07 28.26
#